data_214917910b285856bb8b38fe77fb88b9
#
_entry.id   214917910b285856bb8b38fe77fb88b9
#
_cell.length_a   1.000
_cell.length_b   1.000
_cell.length_c   1.000
_cell.angle_alpha   90.00
_cell.angle_beta   90.00
_cell.angle_gamma   90.00
#
_symmetry.space_group_name_H-M   'P 1'
#
loop_
_entity.id
_entity.type
_entity.pdbx_description
1 polymer ?
#
loop_
_entity_poly.entity_id
_entity_poly.type
_entity_poly.pdbx_seq_one_letter_code
_entity_poly.pdbx_strand_id
1 'polypeptide(L)'
;MQNLAYETQLYMKERYLKETLKRIGKIDVSNIDSSPIVHSPEQTFYRGKIELAFGEDKNGIMLGMRKRASHSGQYLWEVTPINECYIFSETLKHILPLFNEFVQKNKLSAFNPLTGKGLLRHLILRESKHSKDIMLILETTNGKLPDLSGLWKNITTEVPCIKSMYRVINPNPGDAIKYETLVRLFGNPYIVESMGDMELRVYPDSFFQPNPKGAHLLYTRLAEFVQKEDIKDVTGLYCGAGAIELFLSRYVKEVTGIDSSHKNIATAKENCIINRIKNCSFKKGRIEDVLKTLNLTDIDLLVTDPP
;
A
#
# COMPACT_ATOMS: atom_id res chain seq x y z
N MET A 1 4.34 18.90 4.68
CA MET A 1 3.11 19.55 4.13
C MET A 1 1.92 19.46 5.08
N GLN A 2 1.83 18.44 5.91
CA GLN A 2 0.67 18.15 6.80
C GLN A 2 0.31 19.31 7.78
N ASN A 3 1.25 20.21 8.06
CA ASN A 3 1.01 21.41 8.91
C ASN A 3 0.48 22.64 8.12
N LEU A 4 0.22 22.46 6.83
CA LEU A 4 -0.30 23.53 5.96
C LEU A 4 -1.80 23.32 5.75
N ALA A 5 -2.54 24.42 5.54
CA ALA A 5 -3.91 24.35 5.07
C ALA A 5 -4.01 23.48 3.80
N TYR A 6 -5.09 22.72 3.65
CA TYR A 6 -5.21 21.73 2.58
C TYR A 6 -5.11 22.36 1.18
N GLU A 7 -5.73 23.52 0.96
CA GLU A 7 -5.62 24.27 -0.28
C GLU A 7 -4.17 24.67 -0.63
N THR A 8 -3.39 25.02 0.39
CA THR A 8 -1.96 25.30 0.21
C THR A 8 -1.19 24.04 -0.19
N GLN A 9 -1.56 22.89 0.37
CA GLN A 9 -0.96 21.60 -0.02
C GLN A 9 -1.24 21.27 -1.49
N LEU A 10 -2.47 21.50 -1.96
CA LEU A 10 -2.86 21.28 -3.37
C LEU A 10 -2.10 22.20 -4.31
N TYR A 11 -2.07 23.50 -4.00
CA TYR A 11 -1.29 24.47 -4.76
C TYR A 11 0.18 24.09 -4.88
N MET A 12 0.82 23.68 -3.77
CA MET A 12 2.22 23.26 -3.78
C MET A 12 2.45 22.00 -4.63
N LYS A 13 1.53 21.04 -4.62
CA LYS A 13 1.61 19.84 -5.44
C LYS A 13 1.48 20.14 -6.92
N GLU A 14 0.54 21.00 -7.29
CA GLU A 14 0.36 21.44 -8.66
C GLU A 14 1.60 22.19 -9.18
N ARG A 15 2.12 23.12 -8.39
CA ARG A 15 3.35 23.84 -8.71
C ARG A 15 4.53 22.88 -8.89
N TYR A 16 4.69 21.91 -7.97
CA TYR A 16 5.75 20.90 -8.07
C TYR A 16 5.65 20.07 -9.34
N LEU A 17 4.44 19.66 -9.74
CA LEU A 17 4.22 18.94 -10.99
C LEU A 17 4.65 19.79 -12.19
N LYS A 18 4.19 21.04 -12.29
CA LYS A 18 4.54 21.96 -13.39
C LYS A 18 6.04 22.20 -13.48
N GLU A 19 6.70 22.41 -12.33
CA GLU A 19 8.16 22.57 -12.27
C GLU A 19 8.90 21.30 -12.71
N THR A 20 8.42 20.12 -12.32
CA THR A 20 9.01 18.83 -12.72
C THR A 20 8.90 18.61 -14.23
N LEU A 21 7.73 18.83 -14.81
CA LEU A 21 7.51 18.74 -16.26
C LEU A 21 8.44 19.68 -17.02
N LYS A 22 8.55 20.95 -16.56
CA LYS A 22 9.41 21.95 -17.19
C LYS A 22 10.91 21.63 -17.05
N ARG A 23 11.38 21.31 -15.84
CA ARG A 23 12.82 21.18 -15.55
C ARG A 23 13.39 19.82 -15.95
N ILE A 24 12.66 18.75 -15.68
CA ILE A 24 13.11 17.37 -15.94
C ILE A 24 12.59 16.90 -17.29
N GLY A 25 11.28 17.03 -17.51
CA GLY A 25 10.61 16.60 -18.74
C GLY A 25 10.96 17.46 -19.96
N LYS A 26 11.51 18.69 -19.76
CA LYS A 26 11.76 19.67 -20.81
C LYS A 26 10.50 20.02 -21.64
N ILE A 27 9.34 19.93 -21.01
CA ILE A 27 8.03 20.16 -21.61
C ILE A 27 7.62 21.61 -21.35
N ASP A 28 7.17 22.31 -22.40
CA ASP A 28 6.56 23.64 -22.25
C ASP A 28 5.15 23.50 -21.68
N VAL A 29 5.03 23.78 -20.38
CA VAL A 29 3.76 23.65 -19.64
C VAL A 29 2.74 24.74 -19.98
N SER A 30 3.12 25.81 -20.70
CA SER A 30 2.20 26.87 -21.12
C SER A 30 1.18 26.40 -22.16
N ASN A 31 1.52 25.35 -22.93
CA ASN A 31 0.71 24.77 -24.00
C ASN A 31 0.00 23.48 -23.57
N ILE A 32 0.07 23.12 -22.28
CA ILE A 32 -0.64 21.93 -21.77
C ILE A 32 -1.98 22.37 -21.18
N ASP A 33 -3.06 21.82 -21.73
CA ASP A 33 -4.36 21.89 -21.09
C ASP A 33 -4.33 21.03 -19.81
N SER A 34 -4.36 21.67 -18.66
CA SER A 34 -4.29 21.01 -17.36
C SER A 34 -5.55 21.22 -16.56
N SER A 35 -6.21 20.15 -16.19
CA SER A 35 -7.31 20.20 -15.23
C SER A 35 -6.79 20.53 -13.82
N PRO A 36 -7.60 21.22 -12.98
CA PRO A 36 -7.27 21.42 -11.59
C PRO A 36 -6.98 20.12 -10.86
N ILE A 37 -6.10 20.16 -9.84
CA ILE A 37 -5.83 19.00 -9.01
C ILE A 37 -7.10 18.51 -8.32
N VAL A 38 -7.35 17.21 -8.39
CA VAL A 38 -8.53 16.59 -7.75
C VAL A 38 -8.28 16.48 -6.24
N HIS A 39 -9.23 16.95 -5.46
CA HIS A 39 -9.21 16.87 -4.00
C HIS A 39 -9.35 15.43 -3.53
N SER A 40 -8.63 15.06 -2.46
CA SER A 40 -8.92 13.79 -1.77
C SER A 40 -10.32 13.86 -1.13
N PRO A 41 -11.13 12.82 -1.22
CA PRO A 41 -12.45 12.79 -0.54
C PRO A 41 -12.33 12.95 0.97
N GLU A 42 -11.23 12.49 1.54
CA GLU A 42 -10.91 12.63 2.95
C GLU A 42 -9.52 13.24 3.11
N GLN A 43 -9.40 14.19 4.03
CA GLN A 43 -8.13 14.86 4.33
C GLN A 43 -7.38 14.19 5.49
N THR A 44 -8.12 13.46 6.35
CA THR A 44 -7.60 12.69 7.49
C THR A 44 -8.05 11.23 7.38
N PHE A 45 -7.31 10.33 8.03
CA PHE A 45 -7.61 8.89 8.11
C PHE A 45 -7.85 8.18 6.77
N TYR A 46 -7.36 8.76 5.67
CA TYR A 46 -7.56 8.26 4.32
C TYR A 46 -6.64 7.09 3.95
N ARG A 47 -5.52 6.93 4.68
CA ARG A 47 -4.47 5.98 4.33
C ARG A 47 -4.81 4.57 4.80
N GLY A 48 -4.85 3.62 3.88
CA GLY A 48 -5.14 2.21 4.15
C GLY A 48 -3.93 1.37 4.61
N LYS A 49 -2.71 1.94 4.68
CA LYS A 49 -1.51 1.22 5.14
C LYS A 49 -0.59 2.14 5.92
N ILE A 50 -0.06 1.67 7.05
CA ILE A 50 1.02 2.31 7.78
C ILE A 50 2.11 1.29 8.11
N GLU A 51 3.35 1.74 8.11
CA GLU A 51 4.54 0.96 8.45
C GLU A 51 5.24 1.64 9.62
N LEU A 52 5.29 0.97 10.75
CA LEU A 52 5.93 1.45 11.96
C LEU A 52 7.19 0.63 12.23
N ALA A 53 8.27 1.30 12.57
CA ALA A 53 9.51 0.65 12.95
C ALA A 53 9.55 0.43 14.47
N PHE A 54 10.12 -0.69 14.89
CA PHE A 54 10.58 -0.84 16.25
C PHE A 54 11.93 -0.13 16.42
N GLY A 55 12.04 0.67 17.48
CA GLY A 55 13.26 1.32 17.91
C GLY A 55 13.53 1.02 19.37
N GLU A 56 14.74 1.29 19.81
CA GLU A 56 15.15 1.10 21.21
C GLU A 56 16.05 2.25 21.63
N ASP A 57 15.78 2.81 22.81
CA ASP A 57 16.60 3.82 23.46
C ASP A 57 16.80 3.48 24.94
N LYS A 58 17.32 4.41 25.73
CA LYS A 58 17.54 4.26 27.18
C LYS A 58 16.26 3.98 27.99
N ASN A 59 15.09 4.29 27.44
CA ASN A 59 13.80 4.08 28.09
C ASN A 59 13.15 2.75 27.67
N GLY A 60 13.77 2.01 26.76
CA GLY A 60 13.32 0.73 26.26
C GLY A 60 12.89 0.77 24.79
N ILE A 61 12.13 -0.26 24.41
CA ILE A 61 11.66 -0.43 23.04
C ILE A 61 10.40 0.41 22.78
N MET A 62 10.30 0.94 21.56
CA MET A 62 9.19 1.79 21.12
C MET A 62 8.77 1.46 19.71
N LEU A 63 7.52 1.77 19.36
CA LEU A 63 6.98 1.77 18.00
C LEU A 63 6.81 3.22 17.49
N GLY A 64 7.21 3.46 16.26
CA GLY A 64 7.10 4.80 15.68
C GLY A 64 7.54 4.88 14.23
N MET A 65 7.83 6.08 13.81
CA MET A 65 8.28 6.38 12.45
C MET A 65 9.79 6.57 12.41
N ARG A 66 10.44 6.01 11.36
CA ARG A 66 11.85 6.32 11.10
C ARG A 66 12.02 7.79 10.80
N LYS A 67 13.02 8.41 11.43
CA LYS A 67 13.44 9.76 11.03
C LYS A 67 13.96 9.74 9.60
N ARG A 68 13.59 10.76 8.82
CA ARG A 68 14.16 10.92 7.47
C ARG A 68 15.66 11.18 7.58
N ALA A 69 16.42 10.71 6.59
CA ALA A 69 17.83 11.06 6.44
C ALA A 69 18.00 12.58 6.51
N SER A 70 19.04 13.03 7.21
CA SER A 70 19.42 14.45 7.23
C SER A 70 19.86 14.89 5.82
N HIS A 71 19.92 16.21 5.59
CA HIS A 71 20.42 16.78 4.33
C HIS A 71 21.87 16.35 4.02
N SER A 72 22.61 15.87 5.02
CA SER A 72 23.96 15.30 4.89
C SER A 72 23.98 13.86 4.34
N GLY A 73 22.83 13.27 4.03
CA GLY A 73 22.72 11.88 3.54
C GLY A 73 22.93 10.81 4.62
N GLN A 74 23.12 11.22 5.85
CA GLN A 74 23.30 10.29 6.97
C GLN A 74 21.95 9.69 7.36
N TYR A 75 21.77 8.39 7.12
CA TYR A 75 20.58 7.65 7.57
C TYR A 75 20.53 7.64 9.10
N LEU A 76 19.52 8.28 9.65
CA LEU A 76 19.22 8.22 11.07
C LEU A 76 18.30 7.01 11.30
N TRP A 77 18.84 5.93 11.85
CA TRP A 77 18.07 4.73 12.23
C TRP A 77 17.17 4.97 13.45
N GLU A 78 17.11 6.21 13.91
CA GLU A 78 16.30 6.60 15.03
C GLU A 78 14.81 6.50 14.71
N VAL A 79 14.05 6.04 15.70
CA VAL A 79 12.60 5.97 15.66
C VAL A 79 12.03 7.09 16.52
N THR A 80 11.11 7.86 15.96
CA THR A 80 10.29 8.80 16.72
C THR A 80 9.03 8.06 17.14
N PRO A 81 8.77 7.87 18.45
CA PRO A 81 7.55 7.20 18.90
C PRO A 81 6.32 8.00 18.49
N ILE A 82 5.25 7.29 18.15
CA ILE A 82 3.95 7.87 17.89
C ILE A 82 2.88 7.14 18.69
N ASN A 83 1.84 7.85 19.10
CA ASN A 83 0.67 7.28 19.76
C ASN A 83 -0.57 7.28 18.86
N GLU A 84 -0.57 8.13 17.86
CA GLU A 84 -1.66 8.30 16.90
C GLU A 84 -1.14 8.73 15.52
N CYS A 85 -1.98 8.60 14.49
CA CYS A 85 -1.65 9.03 13.14
C CYS A 85 -2.90 9.52 12.41
N TYR A 86 -3.04 10.82 12.25
CA TYR A 86 -4.19 11.46 11.62
C TYR A 86 -4.40 11.14 10.13
N ILE A 87 -3.43 10.52 9.47
CA ILE A 87 -3.60 10.09 8.08
C ILE A 87 -3.96 8.60 7.97
N PHE A 88 -3.80 7.79 9.04
CA PHE A 88 -4.04 6.34 8.97
C PHE A 88 -5.36 5.94 9.62
N SER A 89 -5.45 5.86 10.94
CA SER A 89 -6.61 5.35 11.67
C SER A 89 -6.61 5.80 13.13
N GLU A 90 -7.78 6.09 13.66
CA GLU A 90 -7.97 6.39 15.08
C GLU A 90 -7.72 5.18 15.98
N THR A 91 -7.86 3.95 15.43
CA THR A 91 -7.64 2.72 16.20
C THR A 91 -6.19 2.52 16.60
N LEU A 92 -5.24 3.23 15.96
CA LEU A 92 -3.82 3.10 16.25
C LEU A 92 -3.50 3.38 17.73
N LYS A 93 -4.16 4.36 18.34
CA LYS A 93 -4.00 4.71 19.76
C LYS A 93 -4.37 3.59 20.74
N HIS A 94 -5.19 2.63 20.31
CA HIS A 94 -5.58 1.45 21.10
C HIS A 94 -4.64 0.25 20.83
N ILE A 95 -4.12 0.15 19.61
CA ILE A 95 -3.25 -0.96 19.19
C ILE A 95 -1.83 -0.82 19.76
N LEU A 96 -1.24 0.38 19.67
CA LEU A 96 0.16 0.58 20.03
C LEU A 96 0.48 0.29 21.50
N PRO A 97 -0.35 0.70 22.50
CA PRO A 97 -0.09 0.38 23.90
C PRO A 97 -0.02 -1.12 24.17
N LEU A 98 -0.92 -1.92 23.54
CA LEU A 98 -0.95 -3.38 23.71
C LEU A 98 0.30 -4.06 23.15
N PHE A 99 0.79 -3.58 22.00
CA PHE A 99 2.08 -4.06 21.48
C PHE A 99 3.26 -3.66 22.36
N ASN A 100 3.31 -2.42 22.83
CA ASN A 100 4.38 -1.95 23.69
C ASN A 100 4.43 -2.73 25.01
N GLU A 101 3.28 -2.97 25.65
CA GLU A 101 3.17 -3.80 26.85
C GLU A 101 3.70 -5.23 26.60
N PHE A 102 3.22 -5.86 25.51
CA PHE A 102 3.65 -7.20 25.14
C PHE A 102 5.16 -7.30 24.92
N VAL A 103 5.73 -6.33 24.20
CA VAL A 103 7.16 -6.29 23.88
C VAL A 103 8.01 -6.12 25.14
N GLN A 104 7.62 -5.20 26.03
CA GLN A 104 8.30 -4.95 27.31
C GLN A 104 8.22 -6.15 28.24
N LYS A 105 7.02 -6.74 28.40
CA LYS A 105 6.79 -7.92 29.25
C LYS A 105 7.65 -9.11 28.82
N ASN A 106 7.84 -9.31 27.53
CA ASN A 106 8.61 -10.42 26.98
C ASN A 106 10.08 -10.07 26.72
N LYS A 107 10.52 -8.87 27.08
CA LYS A 107 11.91 -8.39 26.92
C LYS A 107 12.42 -8.60 25.49
N LEU A 108 11.58 -8.31 24.49
CA LEU A 108 11.94 -8.42 23.09
C LEU A 108 12.87 -7.26 22.71
N SER A 109 13.75 -7.46 21.74
CA SER A 109 14.69 -6.45 21.26
C SER A 109 14.27 -5.90 19.89
N ALA A 110 14.47 -4.61 19.65
CA ALA A 110 14.33 -4.02 18.32
C ALA A 110 15.53 -4.41 17.44
N PHE A 111 15.27 -4.65 16.15
CA PHE A 111 16.32 -4.87 15.18
C PHE A 111 17.09 -3.58 14.91
N ASN A 112 18.40 -3.65 15.06
CA ASN A 112 19.29 -2.55 14.73
C ASN A 112 19.95 -2.81 13.36
N PRO A 113 19.62 -2.02 12.31
CA PRO A 113 20.15 -2.23 10.95
C PRO A 113 21.66 -2.06 10.82
N LEU A 114 22.29 -1.33 11.74
CA LEU A 114 23.75 -1.12 11.73
C LEU A 114 24.51 -2.35 12.26
N THR A 115 23.97 -2.98 13.31
CA THR A 115 24.63 -4.14 13.95
C THR A 115 24.09 -5.48 13.46
N GLY A 116 22.94 -5.49 12.80
CA GLY A 116 22.23 -6.70 12.39
C GLY A 116 21.62 -7.50 13.54
N LYS A 117 21.58 -6.93 14.75
CA LYS A 117 21.08 -7.61 15.97
C LYS A 117 19.67 -7.15 16.33
N GLY A 118 18.92 -8.02 17.00
CA GLY A 118 17.56 -7.78 17.47
C GLY A 118 16.53 -8.60 16.69
N LEU A 119 15.30 -8.64 17.21
CA LEU A 119 14.22 -9.50 16.70
C LEU A 119 13.18 -8.72 15.92
N LEU A 120 12.63 -7.66 16.50
CA LEU A 120 11.48 -6.92 15.96
C LEU A 120 11.94 -5.83 14.99
N ARG A 121 11.40 -5.85 13.77
CA ARG A 121 11.74 -4.90 12.70
C ARG A 121 10.64 -3.87 12.52
N HIS A 122 9.49 -4.31 12.05
CA HIS A 122 8.36 -3.43 11.76
C HIS A 122 7.03 -4.04 12.23
N LEU A 123 6.09 -3.16 12.55
CA LEU A 123 4.67 -3.47 12.64
C LEU A 123 3.97 -2.74 11.49
N ILE A 124 3.46 -3.52 10.55
CA ILE A 124 2.70 -3.00 9.42
C ILE A 124 1.21 -3.22 9.71
N LEU A 125 0.41 -2.18 9.54
CA LEU A 125 -1.03 -2.27 9.65
C LEU A 125 -1.64 -1.95 8.28
N ARG A 126 -2.60 -2.78 7.88
CA ARG A 126 -3.47 -2.52 6.73
C ARG A 126 -4.90 -2.40 7.21
N GLU A 127 -5.59 -1.35 6.83
CA GLU A 127 -6.98 -1.09 7.14
C GLU A 127 -7.77 -0.93 5.84
N SER A 128 -8.83 -1.70 5.69
CA SER A 128 -9.82 -1.42 4.66
C SER A 128 -10.54 -0.10 5.00
N LYS A 129 -10.61 0.81 4.04
CA LYS A 129 -11.35 2.07 4.25
C LYS A 129 -12.86 1.89 4.08
N HIS A 130 -13.26 0.75 3.53
CA HIS A 130 -14.67 0.36 3.41
C HIS A 130 -15.17 -0.43 4.65
N SER A 131 -14.65 -1.63 4.87
CA SER A 131 -15.10 -2.51 5.96
C SER A 131 -14.55 -2.13 7.34
N LYS A 132 -13.50 -1.31 7.39
CA LYS A 132 -12.70 -0.98 8.58
C LYS A 132 -11.91 -2.16 9.15
N ASP A 133 -11.92 -3.31 8.50
CA ASP A 133 -11.13 -4.46 8.92
C ASP A 133 -9.64 -4.15 8.90
N ILE A 134 -8.93 -4.60 9.93
CA ILE A 134 -7.50 -4.38 10.09
C ILE A 134 -6.75 -5.71 10.05
N MET A 135 -5.66 -5.72 9.28
CA MET A 135 -4.65 -6.76 9.27
C MET A 135 -3.37 -6.24 9.91
N LEU A 136 -2.84 -6.98 10.86
CA LEU A 136 -1.55 -6.74 11.51
C LEU A 136 -0.48 -7.63 10.87
N ILE A 137 0.69 -7.07 10.60
CA ILE A 137 1.82 -7.80 10.03
C ILE A 137 3.05 -7.44 10.86
N LEU A 138 3.54 -8.41 11.65
CA LEU A 138 4.73 -8.27 12.46
C LEU A 138 5.96 -8.76 11.70
N GLU A 139 6.83 -7.86 11.29
CA GLU A 139 8.10 -8.21 10.66
C GLU A 139 9.18 -8.44 11.71
N THR A 140 9.88 -9.55 11.58
CA THR A 140 10.94 -9.99 12.51
C THR A 140 12.14 -10.55 11.76
N THR A 141 13.26 -10.71 12.45
CA THR A 141 14.34 -11.60 12.03
C THR A 141 13.97 -13.07 12.27
N ASN A 142 14.90 -14.00 12.05
CA ASN A 142 14.69 -15.46 12.23
C ASN A 142 14.47 -15.91 13.70
N GLY A 143 14.59 -15.00 14.68
CA GLY A 143 14.47 -15.34 16.10
C GLY A 143 13.11 -15.93 16.49
N LYS A 144 13.07 -16.63 17.60
CA LYS A 144 11.83 -17.20 18.15
C LYS A 144 10.96 -16.11 18.77
N LEU A 145 9.68 -16.08 18.41
CA LEU A 145 8.69 -15.26 19.10
C LEU A 145 8.11 -16.01 20.32
N PRO A 146 7.74 -15.29 21.40
CA PRO A 146 6.90 -15.87 22.45
C PRO A 146 5.51 -16.18 21.92
N ASP A 147 4.70 -16.84 22.77
CA ASP A 147 3.29 -17.06 22.45
C ASP A 147 2.53 -15.73 22.32
N LEU A 148 1.87 -15.55 21.20
CA LEU A 148 1.11 -14.36 20.85
C LEU A 148 -0.40 -14.48 21.14
N SER A 149 -0.86 -15.62 21.65
CA SER A 149 -2.29 -15.89 21.87
C SER A 149 -2.93 -14.89 22.86
N GLY A 150 -2.20 -14.52 23.91
CA GLY A 150 -2.66 -13.52 24.86
C GLY A 150 -2.75 -12.13 24.25
N LEU A 151 -1.74 -11.72 23.46
CA LEU A 151 -1.77 -10.46 22.73
C LEU A 151 -2.93 -10.44 21.73
N TRP A 152 -3.11 -11.52 20.96
CA TRP A 152 -4.20 -11.64 20.00
C TRP A 152 -5.57 -11.48 20.67
N LYS A 153 -5.82 -12.17 21.78
CA LYS A 153 -7.06 -12.05 22.53
C LYS A 153 -7.31 -10.61 23.01
N ASN A 154 -6.32 -9.99 23.63
CA ASN A 154 -6.46 -8.63 24.17
C ASN A 154 -6.73 -7.62 23.06
N ILE A 155 -5.97 -7.68 21.97
CA ILE A 155 -6.07 -6.72 20.88
C ILE A 155 -7.39 -6.84 20.11
N THR A 156 -7.90 -8.07 19.90
CA THR A 156 -9.19 -8.28 19.23
C THR A 156 -10.39 -7.98 20.12
N THR A 157 -10.22 -8.03 21.45
CA THR A 157 -11.23 -7.58 22.40
C THR A 157 -11.32 -6.04 22.43
N GLU A 158 -10.19 -5.35 22.49
CA GLU A 158 -10.13 -3.89 22.52
C GLU A 158 -10.48 -3.27 21.15
N VAL A 159 -10.04 -3.93 20.06
CA VAL A 159 -10.21 -3.45 18.67
C VAL A 159 -10.83 -4.56 17.82
N PRO A 160 -12.17 -4.76 17.86
CA PRO A 160 -12.83 -5.90 17.19
C PRO A 160 -12.73 -5.92 15.67
N CYS A 161 -12.35 -4.81 15.04
CA CYS A 161 -12.11 -4.73 13.61
C CYS A 161 -10.75 -5.36 13.19
N ILE A 162 -9.92 -5.81 14.13
CA ILE A 162 -8.72 -6.59 13.79
C ILE A 162 -9.15 -8.01 13.43
N LYS A 163 -8.92 -8.40 12.16
CA LYS A 163 -9.37 -9.67 11.60
C LYS A 163 -8.25 -10.63 11.27
N SER A 164 -7.00 -10.15 11.28
CA SER A 164 -5.88 -10.94 10.77
C SER A 164 -4.57 -10.52 11.41
N MET A 165 -3.70 -11.49 11.71
CA MET A 165 -2.34 -11.26 12.14
C MET A 165 -1.37 -12.20 11.43
N TYR A 166 -0.34 -11.61 10.86
CA TYR A 166 0.75 -12.30 10.17
C TYR A 166 2.10 -12.05 10.82
N ARG A 167 3.01 -12.97 10.63
CA ARG A 167 4.44 -12.77 10.82
C ARG A 167 5.13 -12.78 9.47
N VAL A 168 5.98 -11.80 9.23
CA VAL A 168 6.97 -11.80 8.16
C VAL A 168 8.33 -12.06 8.77
N ILE A 169 9.07 -13.03 8.23
CA ILE A 169 10.45 -13.29 8.62
C ILE A 169 11.34 -12.71 7.53
N ASN A 170 12.13 -11.70 7.90
CA ASN A 170 13.08 -11.03 7.03
C ASN A 170 14.48 -11.05 7.66
N PRO A 171 15.36 -12.00 7.27
CA PRO A 171 16.71 -12.10 7.80
C PRO A 171 17.71 -11.12 7.17
N ASN A 172 17.27 -10.40 6.11
CA ASN A 172 18.17 -9.56 5.33
C ASN A 172 18.70 -8.36 6.14
N PRO A 173 19.92 -7.89 5.86
CA PRO A 173 20.43 -6.65 6.43
C PRO A 173 19.64 -5.43 5.91
N GLY A 174 19.79 -4.30 6.61
CA GLY A 174 19.11 -3.05 6.30
C GLY A 174 17.68 -3.00 6.83
N ASP A 175 16.94 -1.95 6.45
CA ASP A 175 15.63 -1.63 7.03
C ASP A 175 14.45 -1.83 6.05
N ALA A 176 14.72 -2.28 4.84
CA ALA A 176 13.66 -2.50 3.86
C ALA A 176 12.76 -3.67 4.27
N ILE A 177 11.46 -3.44 4.22
CA ILE A 177 10.46 -4.50 4.44
C ILE A 177 10.49 -5.47 3.26
N LYS A 178 10.72 -6.75 3.55
CA LYS A 178 10.74 -7.82 2.55
C LYS A 178 9.94 -9.00 3.04
N TYR A 179 8.97 -9.43 2.25
CA TYR A 179 8.10 -10.56 2.53
C TYR A 179 8.74 -11.90 2.15
N GLU A 180 9.92 -12.22 2.74
CA GLU A 180 10.67 -13.45 2.42
C GLU A 180 9.91 -14.70 2.85
N THR A 181 9.50 -14.76 4.10
CA THR A 181 8.65 -15.83 4.61
C THR A 181 7.44 -15.21 5.31
N LEU A 182 6.26 -15.59 4.84
CA LEU A 182 4.98 -15.08 5.35
C LEU A 182 4.23 -16.21 6.05
N VAL A 183 3.92 -16.02 7.34
CA VAL A 183 3.20 -16.98 8.18
C VAL A 183 1.95 -16.32 8.74
N ARG A 184 0.77 -16.87 8.45
CA ARG A 184 -0.46 -16.46 9.13
C ARG A 184 -0.47 -17.01 10.55
N LEU A 185 -0.55 -16.11 11.53
CA LEU A 185 -0.60 -16.47 12.94
C LEU A 185 -2.04 -16.66 13.40
N PHE A 186 -2.92 -15.69 13.06
CA PHE A 186 -4.32 -15.70 13.50
C PHE A 186 -5.24 -15.10 12.42
N GLY A 187 -6.51 -15.47 12.49
CA GLY A 187 -7.60 -14.82 11.77
C GLY A 187 -7.65 -15.11 10.27
N ASN A 188 -8.17 -14.17 9.51
CA ASN A 188 -8.50 -14.32 8.10
C ASN A 188 -7.26 -14.24 7.18
N PRO A 189 -7.29 -14.86 5.98
CA PRO A 189 -6.15 -14.81 5.05
C PRO A 189 -6.01 -13.46 4.34
N TYR A 190 -7.05 -12.64 4.30
CA TYR A 190 -7.08 -11.32 3.65
C TYR A 190 -8.07 -10.40 4.37
N ILE A 191 -8.00 -9.12 4.05
CA ILE A 191 -9.07 -8.15 4.28
C ILE A 191 -9.70 -7.77 2.94
N VAL A 192 -10.96 -7.29 2.96
CA VAL A 192 -11.67 -6.89 1.76
C VAL A 192 -11.72 -5.36 1.69
N GLU A 193 -11.29 -4.80 0.57
CA GLU A 193 -11.45 -3.39 0.25
C GLU A 193 -12.48 -3.22 -0.86
N SER A 194 -13.25 -2.13 -0.85
CA SER A 194 -14.19 -1.79 -1.91
C SER A 194 -13.63 -0.73 -2.86
N MET A 195 -13.91 -0.92 -4.14
CA MET A 195 -13.68 0.07 -5.18
C MET A 195 -14.99 0.29 -5.95
N GLY A 196 -15.78 1.27 -5.50
CA GLY A 196 -17.19 1.36 -5.91
C GLY A 196 -17.98 0.16 -5.37
N ASP A 197 -18.62 -0.59 -6.26
CA ASP A 197 -19.36 -1.82 -5.97
C ASP A 197 -18.51 -3.11 -6.15
N MET A 198 -17.20 -2.97 -6.47
CA MET A 198 -16.28 -4.11 -6.52
C MET A 198 -15.65 -4.40 -5.16
N GLU A 199 -15.51 -5.67 -4.86
CA GLU A 199 -14.75 -6.17 -3.71
C GLU A 199 -13.38 -6.67 -4.18
N LEU A 200 -12.33 -6.21 -3.49
CA LEU A 200 -10.95 -6.59 -3.80
C LEU A 200 -10.32 -7.22 -2.56
N ARG A 201 -9.80 -8.43 -2.70
CA ARG A 201 -9.04 -9.10 -1.64
C ARG A 201 -7.65 -8.50 -1.53
N VAL A 202 -7.30 -8.06 -0.33
CA VAL A 202 -6.01 -7.47 -0.01
C VAL A 202 -5.25 -8.42 0.90
N TYR A 203 -4.23 -9.05 0.34
CA TYR A 203 -3.30 -9.94 1.06
C TYR A 203 -2.18 -9.15 1.73
N PRO A 204 -1.48 -9.70 2.73
CA PRO A 204 -0.44 -8.97 3.46
C PRO A 204 0.69 -8.43 2.58
N ASP A 205 1.06 -9.15 1.53
CA ASP A 205 2.15 -8.82 0.60
C ASP A 205 1.69 -8.21 -0.74
N SER A 206 0.37 -8.07 -0.96
CA SER A 206 -0.14 -7.42 -2.17
C SER A 206 -0.01 -5.90 -2.11
N PHE A 207 0.28 -5.29 -3.25
CA PHE A 207 0.15 -3.84 -3.39
C PHE A 207 -1.33 -3.45 -3.45
N PHE A 208 -1.68 -2.39 -2.76
CA PHE A 208 -2.96 -1.70 -2.91
C PHE A 208 -2.74 -0.20 -2.69
N GLN A 209 -3.46 0.64 -3.43
CA GLN A 209 -3.31 2.09 -3.34
C GLN A 209 -3.49 2.58 -1.90
N PRO A 210 -2.55 3.38 -1.37
CA PRO A 210 -2.62 3.83 0.03
C PRO A 210 -3.84 4.68 0.37
N ASN A 211 -4.43 5.34 -0.62
CA ASN A 211 -5.67 6.09 -0.49
C ASN A 211 -6.74 5.47 -1.42
N PRO A 212 -7.52 4.47 -0.96
CA PRO A 212 -8.51 3.79 -1.80
C PRO A 212 -9.58 4.72 -2.38
N LYS A 213 -10.06 5.69 -1.60
CA LYS A 213 -11.06 6.66 -2.06
C LYS A 213 -10.48 7.62 -3.10
N GLY A 214 -9.23 8.05 -2.93
CA GLY A 214 -8.51 8.82 -3.94
C GLY A 214 -8.25 8.02 -5.22
N ALA A 215 -7.91 6.75 -5.08
CA ALA A 215 -7.74 5.83 -6.21
C ALA A 215 -9.05 5.63 -6.97
N HIS A 216 -10.18 5.51 -6.28
CA HIS A 216 -11.50 5.44 -6.92
C HIS A 216 -11.79 6.66 -7.80
N LEU A 217 -11.48 7.87 -7.33
CA LEU A 217 -11.62 9.09 -8.16
C LEU A 217 -10.71 9.06 -9.38
N LEU A 218 -9.45 8.62 -9.22
CA LEU A 218 -8.51 8.48 -10.34
C LEU A 218 -9.06 7.50 -11.39
N TYR A 219 -9.55 6.34 -10.95
CA TYR A 219 -10.10 5.33 -11.86
C TYR A 219 -11.41 5.78 -12.52
N THR A 220 -12.22 6.57 -11.81
CA THR A 220 -13.42 7.20 -12.40
C THR A 220 -13.04 8.15 -13.53
N ARG A 221 -12.01 8.99 -13.34
CA ARG A 221 -11.51 9.87 -14.40
C ARG A 221 -10.98 9.11 -15.61
N LEU A 222 -10.28 8.00 -15.35
CA LEU A 222 -9.82 7.12 -16.43
C LEU A 222 -11.00 6.48 -17.18
N ALA A 223 -12.05 6.07 -16.48
CA ALA A 223 -13.26 5.53 -17.10
C ALA A 223 -14.01 6.59 -17.94
N GLU A 224 -14.11 7.83 -17.45
CA GLU A 224 -14.67 8.95 -18.22
C GLU A 224 -13.89 9.18 -19.52
N PHE A 225 -12.56 9.13 -19.47
CA PHE A 225 -11.70 9.24 -20.64
C PHE A 225 -11.94 8.09 -21.63
N VAL A 226 -11.94 6.85 -21.14
CA VAL A 226 -12.18 5.63 -21.94
C VAL A 226 -13.53 5.71 -22.69
N GLN A 227 -14.58 6.16 -22.01
CA GLN A 227 -15.90 6.30 -22.61
C GLN A 227 -15.95 7.44 -23.65
N LYS A 228 -15.33 8.58 -23.35
CA LYS A 228 -15.29 9.75 -24.25
C LYS A 228 -14.57 9.43 -25.57
N GLU A 229 -13.45 8.70 -25.48
CA GLU A 229 -12.64 8.34 -26.65
C GLU A 229 -13.08 7.03 -27.32
N ASP A 230 -14.21 6.44 -26.89
CA ASP A 230 -14.80 5.19 -27.40
C ASP A 230 -13.82 4.00 -27.43
N ILE A 231 -12.96 3.90 -26.41
CA ILE A 231 -11.95 2.84 -26.26
C ILE A 231 -12.64 1.49 -26.04
N LYS A 232 -12.20 0.45 -26.76
CA LYS A 232 -12.76 -0.91 -26.65
C LYS A 232 -11.80 -1.88 -25.97
N ASP A 233 -10.52 -1.79 -26.28
CA ASP A 233 -9.50 -2.74 -25.83
C ASP A 233 -8.40 -2.02 -25.03
N VAL A 234 -8.28 -2.40 -23.74
CA VAL A 234 -7.32 -1.82 -22.81
C VAL A 234 -6.26 -2.85 -22.42
N THR A 235 -5.00 -2.45 -22.48
CA THR A 235 -3.91 -3.23 -21.91
C THR A 235 -3.27 -2.47 -20.75
N GLY A 236 -3.27 -3.08 -19.53
CA GLY A 236 -2.64 -2.57 -18.33
C GLY A 236 -1.28 -3.19 -18.10
N LEU A 237 -0.26 -2.37 -17.88
CA LEU A 237 1.08 -2.79 -17.49
C LEU A 237 1.30 -2.51 -16.01
N TYR A 238 2.03 -3.40 -15.33
CA TYR A 238 2.21 -3.39 -13.87
C TYR A 238 0.88 -3.49 -13.13
N CYS A 239 -0.04 -4.36 -13.61
CA CYS A 239 -1.42 -4.41 -13.17
C CYS A 239 -1.61 -4.78 -11.67
N GLY A 240 -0.59 -5.30 -11.00
CA GLY A 240 -0.69 -5.72 -9.60
C GLY A 240 -1.83 -6.72 -9.40
N ALA A 241 -2.68 -6.47 -8.40
CA ALA A 241 -3.88 -7.28 -8.12
C ALA A 241 -5.08 -6.97 -9.04
N GLY A 242 -4.86 -6.21 -10.12
CA GLY A 242 -5.85 -5.95 -11.18
C GLY A 242 -6.87 -4.85 -10.87
N ALA A 243 -6.61 -3.95 -9.91
CA ALA A 243 -7.62 -2.99 -9.46
C ALA A 243 -8.08 -2.04 -10.60
N ILE A 244 -7.17 -1.53 -11.42
CA ILE A 244 -7.47 -0.66 -12.56
C ILE A 244 -8.20 -1.45 -13.63
N GLU A 245 -7.69 -2.61 -13.98
CA GLU A 245 -8.22 -3.47 -15.04
C GLU A 245 -9.66 -3.91 -14.73
N LEU A 246 -9.89 -4.37 -13.50
CA LEU A 246 -11.22 -4.75 -13.06
C LEU A 246 -12.19 -3.57 -13.07
N PHE A 247 -11.71 -2.38 -12.67
CA PHE A 247 -12.55 -1.18 -12.69
C PHE A 247 -12.94 -0.81 -14.12
N LEU A 248 -11.98 -0.80 -15.06
CA LEU A 248 -12.20 -0.42 -16.45
C LEU A 248 -13.02 -1.46 -17.24
N SER A 249 -13.01 -2.73 -16.82
CA SER A 249 -13.75 -3.80 -17.50
C SER A 249 -15.25 -3.52 -17.69
N ARG A 250 -15.81 -2.62 -16.90
CA ARG A 250 -17.22 -2.21 -16.96
C ARG A 250 -17.52 -1.24 -18.09
N TYR A 251 -16.49 -0.63 -18.66
CA TYR A 251 -16.60 0.46 -19.61
C TYR A 251 -16.04 0.11 -20.97
N VAL A 252 -15.39 -1.05 -21.10
CA VAL A 252 -14.73 -1.50 -22.33
C VAL A 252 -15.11 -2.93 -22.69
N LYS A 253 -14.80 -3.35 -23.92
CA LYS A 253 -15.06 -4.69 -24.40
C LYS A 253 -14.13 -5.73 -23.79
N GLU A 254 -12.81 -5.45 -23.75
CA GLU A 254 -11.80 -6.36 -23.24
C GLU A 254 -10.71 -5.61 -22.49
N VAL A 255 -10.18 -6.25 -21.42
CA VAL A 255 -9.02 -5.75 -20.66
C VAL A 255 -8.01 -6.86 -20.50
N THR A 256 -6.75 -6.54 -20.79
CA THR A 256 -5.59 -7.43 -20.49
C THR A 256 -4.68 -6.77 -19.48
N GLY A 257 -4.48 -7.39 -18.32
CA GLY A 257 -3.51 -6.95 -17.31
C GLY A 257 -2.22 -7.79 -17.36
N ILE A 258 -1.08 -7.13 -17.22
CA ILE A 258 0.25 -7.76 -17.27
C ILE A 258 1.05 -7.37 -16.03
N ASP A 259 1.62 -8.36 -15.35
CA ASP A 259 2.49 -8.18 -14.19
C ASP A 259 3.55 -9.29 -14.12
N SER A 260 4.72 -8.99 -13.59
CA SER A 260 5.79 -9.96 -13.45
C SER A 260 5.58 -10.95 -12.30
N SER A 261 4.80 -10.56 -11.28
CA SER A 261 4.53 -11.34 -10.08
C SER A 261 3.44 -12.38 -10.29
N HIS A 262 3.79 -13.65 -10.08
CA HIS A 262 2.80 -14.74 -10.12
C HIS A 262 1.67 -14.53 -9.08
N LYS A 263 2.01 -14.02 -7.88
CA LYS A 263 1.03 -13.76 -6.82
C LYS A 263 0.04 -12.66 -7.21
N ASN A 264 0.53 -11.57 -7.80
CA ASN A 264 -0.31 -10.49 -8.29
C ASN A 264 -1.31 -11.01 -9.32
N ILE A 265 -0.85 -11.77 -10.32
CA ILE A 265 -1.70 -12.36 -11.34
C ILE A 265 -2.73 -13.33 -10.75
N ALA A 266 -2.34 -14.14 -9.76
CA ALA A 266 -3.27 -15.04 -9.08
C ALA A 266 -4.37 -14.24 -8.33
N THR A 267 -3.98 -13.20 -7.60
CA THR A 267 -4.92 -12.31 -6.89
C THR A 267 -5.84 -11.56 -7.87
N ALA A 268 -5.32 -11.07 -8.99
CA ALA A 268 -6.12 -10.40 -10.01
C ALA A 268 -7.19 -11.33 -10.61
N LYS A 269 -6.82 -12.58 -10.91
CA LYS A 269 -7.78 -13.61 -11.39
C LYS A 269 -8.82 -13.95 -10.32
N GLU A 270 -8.43 -14.07 -9.07
CA GLU A 270 -9.34 -14.29 -7.96
C GLU A 270 -10.33 -13.11 -7.81
N ASN A 271 -9.85 -11.87 -7.90
CA ASN A 271 -10.66 -10.67 -7.88
C ASN A 271 -11.65 -10.62 -9.05
N CYS A 272 -11.28 -11.09 -10.26
CA CYS A 272 -12.23 -11.27 -11.36
C CYS A 272 -13.37 -12.22 -11.00
N ILE A 273 -13.05 -13.36 -10.41
CA ILE A 273 -14.03 -14.39 -10.07
C ILE A 273 -15.05 -13.87 -9.06
N ILE A 274 -14.58 -13.25 -7.96
CA ILE A 274 -15.48 -12.75 -6.91
C ILE A 274 -16.39 -11.62 -7.40
N ASN A 275 -15.93 -10.81 -8.37
CA ASN A 275 -16.71 -9.74 -8.98
C ASN A 275 -17.48 -10.19 -10.24
N ARG A 276 -17.42 -11.47 -10.62
CA ARG A 276 -18.09 -12.05 -11.80
C ARG A 276 -17.72 -11.35 -13.11
N ILE A 277 -16.50 -10.82 -13.20
CA ILE A 277 -15.97 -10.15 -14.38
C ILE A 277 -15.44 -11.21 -15.36
N LYS A 278 -15.85 -11.14 -16.63
CA LYS A 278 -15.56 -12.15 -17.66
C LYS A 278 -14.66 -11.61 -18.79
N ASN A 279 -14.57 -10.31 -18.94
CA ASN A 279 -13.84 -9.63 -20.01
C ASN A 279 -12.47 -9.10 -19.57
N CYS A 280 -11.93 -9.62 -18.45
CA CYS A 280 -10.56 -9.38 -18.04
C CYS A 280 -9.70 -10.64 -18.20
N SER A 281 -8.53 -10.48 -18.77
CA SER A 281 -7.49 -11.50 -18.83
C SER A 281 -6.21 -11.01 -18.16
N PHE A 282 -5.49 -11.93 -17.46
CA PHE A 282 -4.25 -11.58 -16.76
C PHE A 282 -3.12 -12.49 -17.18
N LYS A 283 -1.99 -11.90 -17.60
CA LYS A 283 -0.80 -12.59 -18.09
C LYS A 283 0.41 -12.27 -17.24
N LYS A 284 1.16 -13.31 -16.83
CA LYS A 284 2.45 -13.12 -16.20
C LYS A 284 3.51 -12.82 -17.25
N GLY A 285 4.26 -11.73 -17.07
CA GLY A 285 5.39 -11.40 -17.93
C GLY A 285 6.17 -10.20 -17.42
N ARG A 286 7.47 -10.16 -17.71
CA ARG A 286 8.25 -8.93 -17.53
C ARG A 286 7.83 -7.94 -18.61
N ILE A 287 7.59 -6.71 -18.23
CA ILE A 287 7.06 -5.70 -19.16
C ILE A 287 7.97 -5.48 -20.35
N GLU A 288 9.30 -5.48 -20.12
CA GLU A 288 10.31 -5.30 -21.16
C GLU A 288 10.29 -6.43 -22.22
N ASP A 289 9.89 -7.62 -21.82
CA ASP A 289 9.79 -8.77 -22.74
C ASP A 289 8.45 -8.79 -23.46
N VAL A 290 7.39 -8.47 -22.73
CA VAL A 290 6.03 -8.41 -23.28
C VAL A 290 5.92 -7.32 -24.34
N LEU A 291 6.45 -6.13 -24.11
CA LEU A 291 6.42 -5.01 -25.06
C LEU A 291 7.07 -5.35 -26.42
N LYS A 292 8.03 -6.28 -26.46
CA LYS A 292 8.65 -6.74 -27.72
C LYS A 292 7.73 -7.61 -28.57
N THR A 293 6.71 -8.21 -27.94
CA THR A 293 5.79 -9.17 -28.57
C THR A 293 4.36 -8.65 -28.68
N LEU A 294 4.04 -7.54 -28.03
CA LEU A 294 2.76 -6.88 -28.14
C LEU A 294 2.59 -6.27 -29.54
N ASN A 295 1.50 -6.62 -30.20
CA ASN A 295 1.08 -5.91 -31.39
C ASN A 295 0.34 -4.64 -30.95
N LEU A 296 1.00 -3.49 -30.98
CA LEU A 296 0.46 -2.23 -30.53
C LEU A 296 -0.73 -1.75 -31.40
N THR A 297 -0.91 -2.31 -32.60
CA THR A 297 -2.06 -1.96 -33.46
C THR A 297 -3.38 -2.57 -32.96
N ASP A 298 -3.32 -3.56 -32.09
CA ASP A 298 -4.50 -4.24 -31.54
C ASP A 298 -4.89 -3.69 -30.16
N ILE A 299 -4.30 -2.57 -29.73
CA ILE A 299 -4.52 -1.94 -28.44
C ILE A 299 -5.00 -0.52 -28.63
N ASP A 300 -6.21 -0.21 -28.18
CA ASP A 300 -6.74 1.16 -28.24
C ASP A 300 -6.11 2.04 -27.16
N LEU A 301 -5.88 1.48 -25.95
CA LEU A 301 -5.33 2.21 -24.80
C LEU A 301 -4.33 1.35 -24.00
N LEU A 302 -3.16 1.90 -23.79
CA LEU A 302 -2.17 1.37 -22.86
C LEU A 302 -2.20 2.16 -21.54
N VAL A 303 -2.50 1.46 -20.44
CA VAL A 303 -2.49 2.03 -19.08
C VAL A 303 -1.25 1.52 -18.35
N THR A 304 -0.49 2.43 -17.72
CA THR A 304 0.73 2.05 -17.01
C THR A 304 0.82 2.77 -15.67
N ASP A 305 1.03 2.01 -14.59
CA ASP A 305 1.27 2.50 -13.21
C ASP A 305 2.55 1.83 -12.66
N PRO A 306 3.73 2.27 -13.13
CA PRO A 306 5.01 1.63 -12.78
C PRO A 306 5.37 1.86 -11.31
N PRO A 307 6.11 0.92 -10.67
CA PRO A 307 6.56 1.01 -9.28
C PRO A 307 7.58 2.12 -9.01
#